data_e4163f4735e641820b1546ab65944287
#
_entry.id   e4163f4735e641820b1546ab65944287
#
_cell.length_a   1.000
_cell.length_b   1.000
_cell.length_c   1.000
_cell.angle_alpha   90.00
_cell.angle_beta   90.00
_cell.angle_gamma   90.00
#
_symmetry.space_group_name_H-M   'P 1'
#
loop_
_entity.id
_entity.type
_entity.pdbx_description
1 polymer ?
#
loop_
_entity_poly.entity_id
_entity_poly.type
_entity_poly.pdbx_seq_one_letter_code
_entity_poly.pdbx_strand_id
1 'polypeptide(L)'
;TMSAGIALAEPAIIFDLGGKFDKSFNESAFLGAKRWADETGGTFKEIELQNEAQREQALRRFAEAGANPIVMTGFSFADPLSKVAPDYPDTKFAVVDVNWLSLPNVRGIGFNEHEGSYLVGMLAGQSSKTGIVSFVGGMDIPLIRRFACGYAQGVMAVNPNATVIANMTGTTPAAWNDPVKGSELTKAQISQGADVVYAAAGGTGVGVLQTAADEGILSIGVDA
;
A
#
# COMPACT_ATOMS: atom_id res chain seq x y z
N THR A 1 26.74 -41.75 4.78
CA THR A 1 25.61 -41.04 5.39
C THR A 1 25.29 -39.84 4.51
N MET A 2 24.26 -39.98 3.64
CA MET A 2 23.71 -38.86 2.94
C MET A 2 22.95 -38.00 3.98
N SER A 3 23.44 -36.81 4.27
CA SER A 3 22.68 -35.79 5.00
C SER A 3 21.61 -35.30 4.06
N ALA A 4 20.35 -35.72 4.28
CA ALA A 4 19.22 -35.10 3.62
C ALA A 4 19.15 -33.67 4.17
N GLY A 5 19.63 -32.70 3.40
CA GLY A 5 19.40 -31.30 3.67
C GLY A 5 17.88 -31.11 3.68
N ILE A 6 17.35 -30.56 4.76
CA ILE A 6 15.95 -30.11 4.80
C ILE A 6 15.85 -29.02 3.74
N ALA A 7 15.27 -29.37 2.59
CA ALA A 7 14.92 -28.36 1.59
C ALA A 7 13.89 -27.43 2.27
N LEU A 8 14.31 -26.21 2.56
CA LEU A 8 13.37 -25.17 3.01
C LEU A 8 12.33 -24.98 1.90
N ALA A 9 11.06 -24.96 2.29
CA ALA A 9 9.99 -24.69 1.34
C ALA A 9 10.20 -23.31 0.71
N GLU A 10 10.02 -23.21 -0.60
CA GLU A 10 10.21 -21.96 -1.33
C GLU A 10 9.09 -20.97 -0.95
N PRO A 11 9.43 -19.74 -0.55
CA PRO A 11 8.42 -18.72 -0.26
C PRO A 11 7.61 -18.33 -1.51
N ALA A 12 6.43 -17.76 -1.29
CA ALA A 12 5.65 -17.15 -2.35
C ALA A 12 5.16 -15.76 -1.95
N ILE A 13 5.01 -14.88 -2.93
CA ILE A 13 4.40 -13.57 -2.76
C ILE A 13 3.23 -13.39 -3.72
N ILE A 14 2.13 -12.81 -3.23
CA ILE A 14 0.94 -12.51 -3.99
C ILE A 14 0.74 -11.00 -3.96
N PHE A 15 0.86 -10.36 -5.13
CA PHE A 15 0.60 -8.93 -5.30
C PHE A 15 -0.88 -8.69 -5.57
N ASP A 16 -1.48 -7.76 -4.82
CA ASP A 16 -2.87 -7.37 -5.02
C ASP A 16 -3.04 -6.55 -6.32
N LEU A 17 -4.29 -6.20 -6.60
CA LEU A 17 -4.66 -5.43 -7.78
C LEU A 17 -3.91 -4.09 -7.85
N GLY A 18 -3.56 -3.66 -9.07
CA GLY A 18 -2.74 -2.49 -9.32
C GLY A 18 -1.42 -2.81 -10.03
N GLY A 19 -1.02 -4.11 -10.00
CA GLY A 19 0.21 -4.59 -10.62
C GLY A 19 1.45 -4.48 -9.72
N LYS A 20 2.41 -5.34 -9.97
CA LYS A 20 3.65 -5.43 -9.18
C LYS A 20 4.50 -4.15 -9.24
N PHE A 21 4.52 -3.47 -10.37
CA PHE A 21 5.30 -2.27 -10.61
C PHE A 21 4.45 -1.00 -10.57
N ASP A 22 3.66 -0.87 -9.49
CA ASP A 22 2.77 0.27 -9.25
C ASP A 22 3.50 1.56 -8.80
N LYS A 23 4.82 1.50 -8.69
CA LYS A 23 5.69 2.56 -8.13
C LYS A 23 5.24 3.02 -6.73
N SER A 24 4.77 2.07 -5.94
CA SER A 24 4.24 2.29 -4.60
C SER A 24 4.25 0.99 -3.80
N PHE A 25 3.11 0.53 -3.32
CA PHE A 25 2.89 -0.52 -2.35
C PHE A 25 3.35 -1.92 -2.80
N ASN A 26 2.88 -2.39 -3.97
CA ASN A 26 3.27 -3.70 -4.48
C ASN A 26 4.74 -3.74 -4.88
N GLU A 27 5.27 -2.68 -5.49
CA GLU A 27 6.68 -2.59 -5.86
C GLU A 27 7.58 -2.60 -4.62
N SER A 28 7.20 -1.92 -3.54
CA SER A 28 7.92 -1.95 -2.26
C SER A 28 8.01 -3.37 -1.70
N ALA A 29 6.92 -4.14 -1.77
CA ALA A 29 6.91 -5.54 -1.35
C ALA A 29 7.79 -6.42 -2.25
N PHE A 30 7.74 -6.21 -3.56
CA PHE A 30 8.64 -6.89 -4.51
C PHE A 30 10.11 -6.59 -4.24
N LEU A 31 10.46 -5.32 -4.01
CA LEU A 31 11.84 -4.92 -3.70
C LEU A 31 12.33 -5.57 -2.40
N GLY A 32 11.44 -5.72 -1.40
CA GLY A 32 11.74 -6.46 -0.17
C GLY A 32 12.02 -7.94 -0.42
N ALA A 33 11.18 -8.61 -1.21
CA ALA A 33 11.37 -10.01 -1.59
C ALA A 33 12.66 -10.21 -2.43
N LYS A 34 12.90 -9.30 -3.37
CA LYS A 34 14.13 -9.31 -4.18
C LYS A 34 15.38 -9.14 -3.32
N ARG A 35 15.38 -8.17 -2.38
CA ARG A 35 16.49 -7.97 -1.47
C ARG A 35 16.78 -9.23 -0.63
N TRP A 36 15.73 -9.89 -0.11
CA TRP A 36 15.89 -11.15 0.59
C TRP A 36 16.54 -12.22 -0.29
N ALA A 37 16.09 -12.36 -1.54
CA ALA A 37 16.68 -13.32 -2.48
C ALA A 37 18.15 -13.01 -2.78
N ASP A 38 18.49 -11.74 -3.02
CA ASP A 38 19.87 -11.29 -3.30
C ASP A 38 20.80 -11.54 -2.10
N GLU A 39 20.32 -11.32 -0.86
CA GLU A 39 21.10 -11.48 0.37
C GLU A 39 21.28 -12.95 0.79
N THR A 40 20.31 -13.80 0.48
CA THR A 40 20.31 -15.21 0.95
C THR A 40 20.66 -16.22 -0.13
N GLY A 41 20.64 -15.83 -1.42
CA GLY A 41 20.70 -16.73 -2.56
C GLY A 41 19.44 -17.57 -2.74
N GLY A 42 18.35 -17.24 -2.03
CA GLY A 42 17.06 -17.91 -2.14
C GLY A 42 16.28 -17.51 -3.37
N THR A 43 15.22 -18.26 -3.66
CA THR A 43 14.24 -17.96 -4.71
C THR A 43 12.86 -17.85 -4.11
N PHE A 44 11.94 -17.18 -4.80
CA PHE A 44 10.54 -17.11 -4.41
C PHE A 44 9.63 -17.19 -5.62
N LYS A 45 8.43 -17.72 -5.40
CA LYS A 45 7.35 -17.71 -6.41
C LYS A 45 6.56 -16.43 -6.29
N GLU A 46 5.99 -15.97 -7.40
CA GLU A 46 5.16 -14.76 -7.38
C GLU A 46 3.94 -14.90 -8.28
N ILE A 47 2.92 -14.11 -7.99
CA ILE A 47 1.74 -13.92 -8.84
C ILE A 47 1.17 -12.52 -8.65
N GLU A 48 0.78 -11.90 -9.77
CA GLU A 48 0.00 -10.67 -9.82
C GLU A 48 -1.46 -11.01 -10.07
N LEU A 49 -2.36 -10.50 -9.24
CA LEU A 49 -3.79 -10.73 -9.41
C LEU A 49 -4.37 -9.80 -10.47
N GLN A 50 -5.28 -10.34 -11.26
CA GLN A 50 -5.98 -9.59 -12.31
C GLN A 50 -7.42 -9.23 -11.91
N ASN A 51 -7.98 -9.92 -10.93
CA ASN A 51 -9.31 -9.66 -10.39
C ASN A 51 -9.43 -10.17 -8.95
N GLU A 52 -10.44 -9.70 -8.25
CA GLU A 52 -10.67 -10.00 -6.82
C GLU A 52 -10.92 -11.48 -6.53
N ALA A 53 -11.59 -12.20 -7.43
CA ALA A 53 -11.91 -13.61 -7.24
C ALA A 53 -10.66 -14.52 -7.20
N GLN A 54 -9.55 -14.05 -7.74
CA GLN A 54 -8.30 -14.81 -7.76
C GLN A 54 -7.59 -14.88 -6.39
N ARG A 55 -7.95 -14.04 -5.41
CA ARG A 55 -7.25 -14.00 -4.11
C ARG A 55 -7.28 -15.35 -3.40
N GLU A 56 -8.45 -15.93 -3.22
CA GLU A 56 -8.58 -17.25 -2.57
C GLU A 56 -7.91 -18.35 -3.38
N GLN A 57 -8.07 -18.34 -4.70
CA GLN A 57 -7.46 -19.33 -5.60
C GLN A 57 -5.93 -19.28 -5.53
N ALA A 58 -5.33 -18.10 -5.52
CA ALA A 58 -3.88 -17.94 -5.44
C ALA A 58 -3.32 -18.45 -4.10
N LEU A 59 -4.00 -18.17 -2.99
CA LEU A 59 -3.64 -18.68 -1.66
C LEU A 59 -3.63 -20.21 -1.64
N ARG A 60 -4.74 -20.85 -2.09
CA ARG A 60 -4.85 -22.32 -2.15
C ARG A 60 -3.79 -22.91 -3.05
N ARG A 61 -3.61 -22.37 -4.25
CA ARG A 61 -2.62 -22.85 -5.23
C ARG A 61 -1.19 -22.88 -4.66
N PHE A 62 -0.77 -21.82 -3.96
CA PHE A 62 0.56 -21.79 -3.37
C PHE A 62 0.68 -22.70 -2.15
N ALA A 63 -0.35 -22.79 -1.30
CA ALA A 63 -0.34 -23.68 -0.16
C ALA A 63 -0.31 -25.15 -0.60
N GLU A 64 -1.10 -25.56 -1.60
CA GLU A 64 -1.11 -26.89 -2.21
C GLU A 64 0.23 -27.22 -2.87
N ALA A 65 0.91 -26.23 -3.46
CA ALA A 65 2.25 -26.37 -4.03
C ALA A 65 3.37 -26.40 -2.97
N GLY A 66 3.03 -26.34 -1.67
CA GLY A 66 3.98 -26.41 -0.57
C GLY A 66 4.80 -25.14 -0.37
N ALA A 67 4.39 -24.00 -0.91
CA ALA A 67 5.06 -22.73 -0.66
C ALA A 67 4.95 -22.33 0.83
N ASN A 68 6.07 -21.89 1.43
CA ASN A 68 6.09 -21.51 2.85
C ASN A 68 7.30 -20.60 3.16
N PRO A 69 7.12 -19.38 3.67
CA PRO A 69 5.83 -18.71 3.88
C PRO A 69 5.16 -18.23 2.59
N ILE A 70 3.85 -17.92 2.66
CA ILE A 70 3.12 -17.19 1.63
C ILE A 70 2.88 -15.77 2.15
N VAL A 71 3.40 -14.79 1.44
CA VAL A 71 3.24 -13.35 1.74
C VAL A 71 2.23 -12.75 0.79
N MET A 72 1.31 -11.95 1.30
CA MET A 72 0.35 -11.23 0.47
C MET A 72 0.29 -9.76 0.85
N THR A 73 0.08 -8.93 -0.17
CA THR A 73 0.02 -7.48 -0.03
C THR A 73 -1.42 -7.00 -0.03
N GLY A 74 -1.81 -6.30 1.04
CA GLY A 74 -3.07 -5.55 1.09
C GLY A 74 -4.18 -6.14 1.93
N PHE A 75 -4.98 -5.24 2.46
CA PHE A 75 -6.09 -5.50 3.37
C PHE A 75 -7.20 -6.41 2.80
N SER A 76 -7.33 -6.44 1.47
CA SER A 76 -8.34 -7.24 0.76
C SER A 76 -8.14 -8.76 0.92
N PHE A 77 -6.96 -9.19 1.40
CA PHE A 77 -6.69 -10.60 1.69
C PHE A 77 -7.27 -11.07 3.04
N ALA A 78 -7.78 -10.19 3.90
CA ALA A 78 -8.28 -10.58 5.22
C ALA A 78 -9.36 -11.67 5.16
N ASP A 79 -10.39 -11.48 4.33
CA ASP A 79 -11.49 -12.45 4.18
C ASP A 79 -11.04 -13.74 3.46
N PRO A 80 -10.38 -13.71 2.30
CA PRO A 80 -9.83 -14.91 1.67
C PRO A 80 -8.91 -15.71 2.60
N LEU A 81 -8.02 -15.02 3.32
CA LEU A 81 -7.07 -15.67 4.22
C LEU A 81 -7.76 -16.32 5.43
N SER A 82 -8.81 -15.69 5.98
CA SER A 82 -9.59 -16.26 7.07
C SER A 82 -10.25 -17.61 6.71
N LYS A 83 -10.56 -17.80 5.42
CA LYS A 83 -11.14 -19.03 4.88
C LYS A 83 -10.07 -20.08 4.56
N VAL A 84 -8.92 -19.65 4.02
CA VAL A 84 -7.91 -20.58 3.50
C VAL A 84 -6.93 -21.04 4.58
N ALA A 85 -6.47 -20.15 5.47
CA ALA A 85 -5.42 -20.49 6.43
C ALA A 85 -5.75 -21.67 7.36
N PRO A 86 -7.01 -21.87 7.82
CA PRO A 86 -7.36 -23.04 8.62
C PRO A 86 -7.21 -24.39 7.90
N ASP A 87 -7.35 -24.40 6.56
CA ASP A 87 -7.23 -25.62 5.75
C ASP A 87 -5.75 -26.07 5.58
N TYR A 88 -4.79 -25.16 5.84
CA TYR A 88 -3.35 -25.39 5.68
C TYR A 88 -2.57 -25.02 6.94
N PRO A 89 -2.76 -25.75 8.06
CA PRO A 89 -2.20 -25.36 9.37
C PRO A 89 -0.66 -25.32 9.43
N ASP A 90 0.00 -26.07 8.57
CA ASP A 90 1.48 -26.11 8.49
C ASP A 90 2.07 -25.00 7.62
N THR A 91 1.28 -24.38 6.76
CA THR A 91 1.67 -23.23 5.94
C THR A 91 1.64 -21.95 6.78
N LYS A 92 2.72 -21.17 6.74
CA LYS A 92 2.81 -19.86 7.37
C LYS A 92 2.39 -18.78 6.38
N PHE A 93 1.52 -17.91 6.82
CA PHE A 93 1.03 -16.78 6.03
C PHE A 93 1.46 -15.46 6.67
N ALA A 94 1.84 -14.49 5.85
CA ALA A 94 2.07 -13.12 6.29
C ALA A 94 1.28 -12.17 5.40
N VAL A 95 0.51 -11.28 6.00
CA VAL A 95 -0.34 -10.34 5.27
C VAL A 95 -0.06 -8.91 5.68
N VAL A 96 0.21 -8.06 4.70
CA VAL A 96 0.45 -6.63 4.91
C VAL A 96 -0.89 -5.90 4.97
N ASP A 97 -1.00 -4.91 5.85
CA ASP A 97 -2.18 -4.08 6.13
C ASP A 97 -3.38 -4.84 6.74
N VAL A 98 -3.11 -5.98 7.35
CA VAL A 98 -4.10 -6.74 8.12
C VAL A 98 -3.51 -7.09 9.48
N ASN A 99 -3.83 -6.34 10.52
CA ASN A 99 -3.34 -6.58 11.89
C ASN A 99 -4.44 -7.05 12.88
N TRP A 100 -5.66 -7.23 12.39
CA TRP A 100 -6.82 -7.65 13.18
C TRP A 100 -7.18 -9.13 13.05
N LEU A 101 -6.60 -9.84 12.06
CA LEU A 101 -6.85 -11.27 11.86
C LEU A 101 -5.94 -12.10 12.78
N SER A 102 -6.56 -12.88 13.69
CA SER A 102 -5.85 -13.70 14.65
C SER A 102 -6.05 -15.18 14.34
N LEU A 103 -5.10 -15.79 13.64
CA LEU A 103 -5.05 -17.21 13.32
C LEU A 103 -3.65 -17.77 13.65
N PRO A 104 -3.53 -19.05 14.08
CA PRO A 104 -2.26 -19.60 14.59
C PRO A 104 -1.10 -19.59 13.59
N ASN A 105 -1.42 -19.67 12.30
CA ASN A 105 -0.45 -19.72 11.21
C ASN A 105 -0.42 -18.43 10.36
N VAL A 106 -1.05 -17.35 10.82
CA VAL A 106 -1.11 -16.05 10.14
C VAL A 106 -0.38 -14.98 10.94
N ARG A 107 0.54 -14.29 10.29
CA ARG A 107 1.18 -13.08 10.80
C ARG A 107 0.62 -11.86 10.09
N GLY A 108 -0.13 -11.05 10.80
CA GLY A 108 -0.54 -9.73 10.35
C GLY A 108 0.59 -8.71 10.50
N ILE A 109 0.76 -7.86 9.52
CA ILE A 109 1.72 -6.75 9.50
C ILE A 109 0.91 -5.48 9.30
N GLY A 110 0.98 -4.56 10.25
CA GLY A 110 0.34 -3.24 10.19
C GLY A 110 1.36 -2.14 10.44
N PHE A 111 1.00 -0.93 10.06
CA PHE A 111 1.82 0.26 10.25
C PHE A 111 1.04 1.32 11.04
N ASN A 112 1.76 2.25 11.63
CA ASN A 112 1.19 3.45 12.24
C ASN A 112 1.11 4.57 11.19
N GLU A 113 0.30 4.41 10.16
CA GLU A 113 0.22 5.28 8.99
C GLU A 113 -0.02 6.74 9.41
N HIS A 114 -0.80 6.95 10.46
CA HIS A 114 -1.09 8.28 11.00
C HIS A 114 0.14 8.98 11.57
N GLU A 115 1.13 8.25 12.12
CA GLU A 115 2.34 8.84 12.68
C GLU A 115 3.25 9.39 11.57
N GLY A 116 3.54 8.58 10.54
CA GLY A 116 4.30 9.03 9.38
C GLY A 116 3.60 10.18 8.64
N SER A 117 2.28 10.04 8.47
CA SER A 117 1.46 11.09 7.83
C SER A 117 1.43 12.39 8.64
N TYR A 118 1.45 12.31 9.97
CA TYR A 118 1.56 13.49 10.84
C TYR A 118 2.87 14.26 10.59
N LEU A 119 3.99 13.55 10.51
CA LEU A 119 5.30 14.17 10.28
C LEU A 119 5.35 14.86 8.90
N VAL A 120 4.88 14.20 7.84
CA VAL A 120 4.85 14.83 6.50
C VAL A 120 3.78 15.92 6.42
N GLY A 121 2.72 15.84 7.22
CA GLY A 121 1.75 16.92 7.39
C GLY A 121 2.36 18.18 8.02
N MET A 122 3.20 18.02 9.04
CA MET A 122 3.96 19.16 9.61
C MET A 122 4.86 19.79 8.56
N LEU A 123 5.57 18.96 7.78
CA LEU A 123 6.42 19.45 6.70
C LEU A 123 5.61 20.22 5.64
N ALA A 124 4.47 19.69 5.21
CA ALA A 124 3.57 20.35 4.27
C ALA A 124 3.06 21.70 4.79
N GLY A 125 2.59 21.73 6.04
CA GLY A 125 2.09 22.95 6.67
C GLY A 125 3.14 24.06 6.82
N GLN A 126 4.42 23.68 7.03
CA GLN A 126 5.55 24.61 7.07
C GLN A 126 6.00 25.08 5.69
N SER A 127 5.88 24.23 4.67
CA SER A 127 6.38 24.48 3.31
C SER A 127 5.37 25.23 2.45
N SER A 128 4.07 25.13 2.77
CA SER A 128 3.00 25.80 2.02
C SER A 128 3.13 27.31 2.14
N LYS A 129 3.02 27.98 0.98
CA LYS A 129 3.01 29.45 0.87
C LYS A 129 1.58 30.01 0.86
N THR A 130 0.65 29.22 0.37
CA THR A 130 -0.77 29.62 0.29
C THR A 130 -1.54 29.31 1.58
N GLY A 131 -1.01 28.43 2.42
CA GLY A 131 -1.72 27.88 3.56
C GLY A 131 -2.79 26.85 3.18
N ILE A 132 -2.81 26.41 1.92
CA ILE A 132 -3.73 25.38 1.41
C ILE A 132 -2.91 24.18 0.96
N VAL A 133 -3.10 23.06 1.64
CA VAL A 133 -2.45 21.78 1.30
C VAL A 133 -3.51 20.74 0.94
N SER A 134 -3.11 19.68 0.25
CA SER A 134 -4.07 18.69 -0.20
C SER A 134 -3.60 17.25 -0.01
N PHE A 135 -4.57 16.35 -0.03
CA PHE A 135 -4.40 14.89 0.08
C PHE A 135 -5.22 14.20 -1.00
N VAL A 136 -4.62 13.23 -1.66
CA VAL A 136 -5.31 12.32 -2.59
C VAL A 136 -5.12 10.90 -2.09
N GLY A 137 -6.21 10.29 -1.64
CA GLY A 137 -6.24 8.90 -1.21
C GLY A 137 -6.80 7.96 -2.27
N GLY A 138 -6.46 6.69 -2.22
CA GLY A 138 -7.06 5.65 -3.05
C GLY A 138 -8.50 5.34 -2.65
N MET A 139 -8.78 4.12 -2.19
CA MET A 139 -10.12 3.78 -1.70
C MET A 139 -10.46 4.52 -0.41
N ASP A 140 -11.73 4.91 -0.30
CA ASP A 140 -12.28 5.50 0.94
C ASP A 140 -12.54 4.41 1.99
N ILE A 141 -11.49 4.03 2.71
CA ILE A 141 -11.49 3.00 3.75
C ILE A 141 -10.79 3.52 5.02
N PRO A 142 -11.03 2.89 6.19
CA PRO A 142 -10.43 3.33 7.45
C PRO A 142 -8.90 3.46 7.41
N LEU A 143 -8.21 2.56 6.71
CA LEU A 143 -6.74 2.61 6.54
C LEU A 143 -6.31 3.93 5.89
N ILE A 144 -6.90 4.30 4.76
CA ILE A 144 -6.54 5.53 4.03
C ILE A 144 -7.00 6.78 4.77
N ARG A 145 -8.11 6.71 5.50
CA ARG A 145 -8.53 7.79 6.40
C ARG A 145 -7.54 8.04 7.52
N ARG A 146 -6.79 7.03 7.99
CA ARG A 146 -5.71 7.23 8.98
C ARG A 146 -4.56 8.06 8.40
N PHE A 147 -4.16 7.82 7.13
CA PHE A 147 -3.22 8.69 6.42
C PHE A 147 -3.71 10.13 6.37
N ALA A 148 -4.93 10.34 5.86
CA ALA A 148 -5.51 11.67 5.73
C ALA A 148 -5.64 12.40 7.07
N CYS A 149 -6.08 11.70 8.12
CA CYS A 149 -6.27 12.26 9.46
C CYS A 149 -4.92 12.65 10.08
N GLY A 150 -3.91 11.76 10.01
CA GLY A 150 -2.56 12.06 10.49
C GLY A 150 -1.98 13.28 9.78
N TYR A 151 -2.08 13.31 8.45
CA TYR A 151 -1.62 14.43 7.64
C TYR A 151 -2.28 15.75 8.05
N ALA A 152 -3.61 15.79 8.14
CA ALA A 152 -4.35 16.97 8.53
C ALA A 152 -3.97 17.47 9.92
N GLN A 153 -3.81 16.56 10.90
CA GLN A 153 -3.38 16.92 12.24
C GLN A 153 -1.95 17.48 12.28
N GLY A 154 -1.04 16.91 11.48
CA GLY A 154 0.32 17.41 11.34
C GLY A 154 0.36 18.83 10.77
N VAL A 155 -0.42 19.08 9.71
CA VAL A 155 -0.58 20.44 9.13
C VAL A 155 -1.08 21.43 10.17
N MET A 156 -2.16 21.10 10.87
CA MET A 156 -2.77 21.97 11.88
C MET A 156 -1.86 22.22 13.08
N ALA A 157 -0.98 21.29 13.41
CA ALA A 157 -0.04 21.45 14.52
C ALA A 157 0.99 22.58 14.29
N VAL A 158 1.33 22.85 13.03
CA VAL A 158 2.33 23.89 12.66
C VAL A 158 1.69 25.11 12.00
N ASN A 159 0.52 24.97 11.40
CA ASN A 159 -0.25 26.07 10.80
C ASN A 159 -1.75 25.90 11.11
N PRO A 160 -2.22 26.38 12.27
CA PRO A 160 -3.62 26.22 12.68
C PRO A 160 -4.65 26.87 11.76
N ASN A 161 -4.22 27.78 10.89
CA ASN A 161 -5.07 28.48 9.92
C ASN A 161 -5.05 27.85 8.53
N ALA A 162 -4.27 26.77 8.33
CA ALA A 162 -4.19 26.10 7.05
C ALA A 162 -5.52 25.40 6.68
N THR A 163 -5.76 25.30 5.40
CA THR A 163 -6.86 24.49 4.84
C THR A 163 -6.29 23.18 4.30
N VAL A 164 -6.93 22.06 4.62
CA VAL A 164 -6.57 20.74 4.10
C VAL A 164 -7.71 20.25 3.20
N ILE A 165 -7.45 20.09 1.90
CA ILE A 165 -8.39 19.55 0.92
C ILE A 165 -8.09 18.06 0.76
N ALA A 166 -9.03 17.19 1.10
CA ALA A 166 -8.83 15.73 1.00
C ALA A 166 -9.87 15.13 0.04
N ASN A 167 -9.41 14.36 -0.92
CA ASN A 167 -10.24 13.60 -1.85
C ASN A 167 -9.79 12.14 -1.92
N MET A 168 -10.76 11.23 -2.08
CA MET A 168 -10.51 9.83 -2.41
C MET A 168 -10.83 9.58 -3.87
N THR A 169 -10.08 8.68 -4.51
CA THR A 169 -10.24 8.38 -5.93
C THR A 169 -11.42 7.46 -6.21
N GLY A 170 -11.89 6.73 -5.20
CA GLY A 170 -13.05 5.86 -5.33
C GLY A 170 -13.34 4.99 -4.13
N THR A 171 -14.27 4.06 -4.31
CA THR A 171 -14.73 3.10 -3.29
C THR A 171 -14.50 1.64 -3.70
N THR A 172 -13.88 1.41 -4.86
CA THR A 172 -13.57 0.09 -5.40
C THR A 172 -12.07 -0.04 -5.67
N PRO A 173 -11.53 -1.24 -5.85
CA PRO A 173 -10.11 -1.46 -6.14
C PRO A 173 -9.56 -0.72 -7.37
N ALA A 174 -10.41 -0.32 -8.31
CA ALA A 174 -9.99 0.53 -9.44
C ALA A 174 -9.34 1.85 -8.98
N ALA A 175 -9.68 2.32 -7.78
CA ALA A 175 -9.08 3.50 -7.15
C ALA A 175 -7.55 3.43 -6.99
N TRP A 176 -6.96 2.23 -7.04
CA TRP A 176 -5.51 2.03 -6.90
C TRP A 176 -4.72 2.10 -8.21
N ASN A 177 -5.41 2.15 -9.36
CA ASN A 177 -4.76 2.13 -10.67
C ASN A 177 -5.48 3.03 -11.69
N ASP A 178 -5.69 4.28 -11.32
CA ASP A 178 -6.29 5.31 -12.17
C ASP A 178 -5.49 6.63 -12.10
N PRO A 179 -4.31 6.69 -12.76
CA PRO A 179 -3.48 7.90 -12.79
C PRO A 179 -4.20 9.11 -13.38
N VAL A 180 -5.14 8.90 -14.30
CA VAL A 180 -5.95 9.97 -14.90
C VAL A 180 -6.80 10.64 -13.83
N LYS A 181 -7.49 9.83 -13.01
CA LYS A 181 -8.28 10.35 -11.88
C LYS A 181 -7.42 11.06 -10.85
N GLY A 182 -6.22 10.53 -10.57
CA GLY A 182 -5.23 11.18 -9.71
C GLY A 182 -4.87 12.58 -10.22
N SER A 183 -4.57 12.69 -11.52
CA SER A 183 -4.27 13.97 -12.18
C SER A 183 -5.44 14.95 -12.10
N GLU A 184 -6.66 14.51 -12.42
CA GLU A 184 -7.88 15.36 -12.39
C GLU A 184 -8.12 15.95 -11.00
N LEU A 185 -8.06 15.11 -9.95
CA LEU A 185 -8.24 15.57 -8.57
C LEU A 185 -7.16 16.56 -8.16
N THR A 186 -5.90 16.30 -8.51
CA THR A 186 -4.78 17.19 -8.19
C THR A 186 -4.97 18.57 -8.87
N LYS A 187 -5.33 18.61 -10.15
CA LYS A 187 -5.63 19.87 -10.85
C LYS A 187 -6.78 20.62 -10.20
N ALA A 188 -7.85 19.92 -9.79
CA ALA A 188 -8.97 20.53 -9.08
C ALA A 188 -8.55 21.11 -7.71
N GLN A 189 -7.65 20.45 -6.98
CA GLN A 189 -7.10 20.94 -5.72
C GLN A 189 -6.18 22.16 -5.92
N ILE A 190 -5.33 22.14 -6.95
CA ILE A 190 -4.48 23.27 -7.34
C ILE A 190 -5.34 24.49 -7.70
N SER A 191 -6.43 24.30 -8.44
CA SER A 191 -7.36 25.39 -8.79
C SER A 191 -8.03 26.03 -7.57
N GLN A 192 -8.05 25.33 -6.43
CA GLN A 192 -8.52 25.83 -5.14
C GLN A 192 -7.40 26.45 -4.30
N GLY A 193 -6.19 26.54 -4.85
CA GLY A 193 -5.04 27.17 -4.23
C GLY A 193 -4.08 26.22 -3.50
N ALA A 194 -4.25 24.92 -3.60
CA ALA A 194 -3.29 23.97 -2.99
C ALA A 194 -1.90 24.09 -3.65
N ASP A 195 -0.86 24.20 -2.85
CA ASP A 195 0.53 24.28 -3.28
C ASP A 195 1.41 23.13 -2.74
N VAL A 196 0.82 22.22 -1.98
CA VAL A 196 1.43 20.95 -1.54
C VAL A 196 0.38 19.85 -1.65
N VAL A 197 0.71 18.71 -2.26
CA VAL A 197 -0.16 17.52 -2.31
C VAL A 197 0.54 16.30 -1.73
N TYR A 198 -0.18 15.51 -0.93
CA TYR A 198 0.25 14.21 -0.45
C TYR A 198 -0.60 13.12 -1.08
N ALA A 199 0.03 12.11 -1.70
CA ALA A 199 -0.63 10.99 -2.34
C ALA A 199 -0.47 9.69 -1.54
N ALA A 200 -1.59 9.04 -1.18
CA ALA A 200 -1.64 7.69 -0.64
C ALA A 200 -2.65 6.86 -1.47
N ALA A 201 -2.30 6.55 -2.71
CA ALA A 201 -3.22 6.07 -3.73
C ALA A 201 -2.64 5.00 -4.67
N GLY A 202 -1.53 4.31 -4.29
CA GLY A 202 -0.90 3.31 -5.14
C GLY A 202 -0.52 3.88 -6.52
N GLY A 203 -0.74 3.11 -7.59
CA GLY A 203 -0.45 3.52 -8.96
C GLY A 203 -1.20 4.79 -9.41
N THR A 204 -2.36 5.09 -8.83
CA THR A 204 -3.07 6.37 -9.04
C THR A 204 -2.23 7.57 -8.58
N GLY A 205 -1.39 7.37 -7.56
CA GLY A 205 -0.47 8.39 -7.05
C GLY A 205 0.54 8.87 -8.10
N VAL A 206 0.88 8.06 -9.08
CA VAL A 206 1.77 8.49 -10.19
C VAL A 206 1.19 9.69 -10.93
N GLY A 207 -0.12 9.69 -11.20
CA GLY A 207 -0.81 10.83 -11.82
C GLY A 207 -0.83 12.07 -10.94
N VAL A 208 -0.96 11.89 -9.61
CA VAL A 208 -0.89 13.00 -8.64
C VAL A 208 0.49 13.65 -8.66
N LEU A 209 1.56 12.84 -8.50
CA LEU A 209 2.93 13.34 -8.42
C LEU A 209 3.38 13.97 -9.74
N GLN A 210 3.03 13.35 -10.89
CA GLN A 210 3.33 13.92 -12.20
C GLN A 210 2.64 15.28 -12.39
N THR A 211 1.35 15.38 -12.04
CA THR A 211 0.61 16.65 -12.16
C THR A 211 1.20 17.73 -11.25
N ALA A 212 1.58 17.37 -10.02
CA ALA A 212 2.23 18.31 -9.11
C ALA A 212 3.55 18.85 -9.70
N ALA A 213 4.35 17.97 -10.31
CA ALA A 213 5.59 18.37 -10.96
C ALA A 213 5.34 19.29 -12.17
N ASP A 214 4.37 18.95 -13.03
CA ASP A 214 4.01 19.72 -14.22
C ASP A 214 3.49 21.13 -13.87
N GLU A 215 2.73 21.23 -12.76
CA GLU A 215 2.14 22.49 -12.29
C GLU A 215 3.05 23.27 -11.32
N GLY A 216 4.24 22.72 -10.99
CA GLY A 216 5.26 23.35 -10.17
C GLY A 216 4.89 23.50 -8.69
N ILE A 217 4.05 22.64 -8.14
CA ILE A 217 3.74 22.56 -6.71
C ILE A 217 4.56 21.47 -6.02
N LEU A 218 4.62 21.51 -4.69
CA LEU A 218 5.26 20.47 -3.90
C LEU A 218 4.40 19.21 -3.81
N SER A 219 5.07 18.05 -3.78
CA SER A 219 4.37 16.78 -3.61
C SER A 219 5.08 15.85 -2.63
N ILE A 220 4.30 14.99 -2.00
CA ILE A 220 4.74 13.95 -1.07
C ILE A 220 4.19 12.63 -1.58
N GLY A 221 5.07 11.65 -1.78
CA GLY A 221 4.72 10.28 -2.14
C GLY A 221 4.53 9.40 -0.92
N VAL A 222 4.16 8.14 -1.16
CA VAL A 222 4.03 7.07 -0.18
C VAL A 222 4.71 5.81 -0.72
N ASP A 223 5.18 4.93 0.19
CA ASP A 223 5.85 3.65 -0.08
C ASP A 223 7.22 3.82 -0.77
N ALA A 224 7.33 3.54 -2.08
CA ALA A 224 8.58 3.57 -2.83
C ALA A 224 8.73 4.82 -3.69
#